data_c890d245a937d71e64746cebdbc59b0b
#
_entry.id   c890d245a937d71e64746cebdbc59b0b
#
_cell.length_a   1.000
_cell.length_b   1.000
_cell.length_c   1.000
_cell.angle_alpha   90.00
_cell.angle_beta   90.00
_cell.angle_gamma   90.00
#
_symmetry.space_group_name_H-M   'P 1'
#
loop_
_entity.id
_entity.type
_entity.pdbx_description
1 polymer ?
#
loop_
_entity_poly.entity_id
_entity_poly.type
_entity_poly.pdbx_seq_one_letter_code
_entity_poly.pdbx_strand_id
1 'polypeptide(L)'
;MHDSEKMALLHVLRLCQPVVSLEIGTANGGSLRQIRRHSQVTYSIDIDPTVRENLGPTMPNVSFLTGDSKELIRDVLAECRTKGTPLNFALVDGDHTCKGVKADLEAILEYEPIAPLWILMHDSSNPGCRRGISSVDWAGNKHVHAVELDFVAGTLNAHGDSLKQAWGGLAMALLLPELRTRPLEIGASSEAHFKFMYQHSNDYPSVLNSVRYWTHVRWKGLRRRFAWIH
;
A
#
# COMPACT_ATOMS: atom_id res chain seq x y z
N MET A 1 -1.27 3.32 9.85
CA MET A 1 0.21 3.53 9.91
C MET A 1 0.70 3.72 11.33
N HIS A 2 1.76 3.02 11.74
CA HIS A 2 2.51 3.24 12.98
C HIS A 2 3.43 4.47 12.87
N ASP A 3 4.01 4.92 13.98
CA ASP A 3 4.82 6.16 13.96
C ASP A 3 6.09 6.05 13.09
N SER A 4 6.75 4.86 13.09
CA SER A 4 7.89 4.59 12.20
C SER A 4 7.53 4.72 10.72
N GLU A 5 6.36 4.24 10.32
CA GLU A 5 5.84 4.33 8.96
C GLU A 5 5.50 5.78 8.58
N LYS A 6 4.88 6.52 9.51
CA LYS A 6 4.59 7.96 9.32
C LYS A 6 5.87 8.77 9.14
N MET A 7 6.90 8.47 9.95
CA MET A 7 8.19 9.15 9.81
C MET A 7 8.87 8.83 8.49
N ALA A 8 8.84 7.58 8.04
CA ALA A 8 9.37 7.17 6.76
C ALA A 8 8.61 7.81 5.58
N LEU A 9 7.27 7.84 5.63
CA LEU A 9 6.43 8.55 4.66
C LEU A 9 6.84 10.03 4.57
N LEU A 10 6.93 10.72 5.71
CA LEU A 10 7.30 12.14 5.75
C LEU A 10 8.73 12.36 5.23
N HIS A 11 9.66 11.45 5.53
CA HIS A 11 11.03 11.52 5.01
C HIS A 11 11.04 11.43 3.49
N VAL A 12 10.36 10.45 2.90
CA VAL A 12 10.29 10.28 1.44
C VAL A 12 9.62 11.49 0.79
N LEU A 13 8.49 11.97 1.33
CA LEU A 13 7.80 13.16 0.80
C LEU A 13 8.67 14.42 0.80
N ARG A 14 9.52 14.59 1.83
CA ARG A 14 10.48 15.70 1.89
C ARG A 14 11.63 15.57 0.90
N LEU A 15 12.05 14.34 0.61
CA LEU A 15 13.07 14.07 -0.39
C LEU A 15 12.56 14.32 -1.82
N CYS A 16 11.38 13.77 -2.16
CA CYS A 16 10.90 13.83 -3.52
C CYS A 16 10.15 15.13 -3.87
N GLN A 17 9.61 15.86 -2.88
CA GLN A 17 8.83 17.09 -3.06
C GLN A 17 7.88 16.99 -4.25
N PRO A 18 6.84 16.15 -4.18
CA PRO A 18 6.12 15.73 -5.38
C PRO A 18 5.39 16.88 -6.07
N VAL A 19 5.48 16.94 -7.40
CA VAL A 19 4.57 17.72 -8.23
C VAL A 19 3.20 17.03 -8.21
N VAL A 20 3.15 15.75 -8.57
CA VAL A 20 1.95 14.93 -8.50
C VAL A 20 2.18 13.75 -7.57
N SER A 21 1.21 13.50 -6.70
CA SER A 21 1.12 12.30 -5.86
C SER A 21 -0.16 11.54 -6.12
N LEU A 22 -0.09 10.23 -5.94
CA LEU A 22 -1.22 9.30 -6.01
C LEU A 22 -1.33 8.53 -4.70
N GLU A 23 -2.52 8.47 -4.10
CA GLU A 23 -2.83 7.57 -3.00
C GLU A 23 -3.95 6.62 -3.40
N ILE A 24 -3.78 5.33 -3.13
CA ILE A 24 -4.75 4.27 -3.36
C ILE A 24 -5.13 3.70 -2.00
N GLY A 25 -6.43 3.77 -1.65
CA GLY A 25 -6.92 3.43 -0.32
C GLY A 25 -6.72 4.57 0.68
N THR A 26 -7.69 5.44 0.76
CA THR A 26 -7.61 6.68 1.56
C THR A 26 -8.24 6.53 2.95
N ALA A 27 -9.34 5.78 3.03
CA ALA A 27 -10.11 5.58 4.26
C ALA A 27 -10.35 6.90 5.02
N ASN A 28 -9.81 7.06 6.23
CA ASN A 28 -9.97 8.27 7.06
C ASN A 28 -8.98 9.41 6.71
N GLY A 29 -8.18 9.28 5.66
CA GLY A 29 -7.25 10.29 5.16
C GLY A 29 -6.04 10.57 6.07
N GLY A 30 -5.59 9.58 6.83
CA GLY A 30 -4.46 9.75 7.74
C GLY A 30 -3.15 10.08 7.00
N SER A 31 -2.80 9.28 6.01
CA SER A 31 -1.67 9.46 5.10
C SER A 31 -1.91 10.61 4.13
N LEU A 32 -3.13 10.70 3.57
CA LEU A 32 -3.52 11.75 2.62
C LEU A 32 -3.23 13.16 3.13
N ARG A 33 -3.50 13.42 4.43
CA ARG A 33 -3.20 14.72 5.05
C ARG A 33 -1.73 15.10 4.99
N GLN A 34 -0.83 14.13 5.00
CA GLN A 34 0.61 14.37 4.88
C GLN A 34 1.02 14.50 3.42
N ILE A 35 0.54 13.59 2.57
CA ILE A 35 0.86 13.58 1.13
C ILE A 35 0.48 14.92 0.50
N ARG A 36 -0.77 15.38 0.68
CA ARG A 36 -1.27 16.62 0.09
C ARG A 36 -0.54 17.89 0.54
N ARG A 37 0.09 17.88 1.73
CA ARG A 37 0.85 19.03 2.25
C ARG A 37 2.22 19.16 1.60
N HIS A 38 2.73 18.08 1.03
CA HIS A 38 4.04 18.04 0.38
C HIS A 38 3.94 18.02 -1.15
N SER A 39 2.74 17.91 -1.70
CA SER A 39 2.48 17.76 -3.13
C SER A 39 1.76 18.99 -3.69
N GLN A 40 2.03 19.36 -4.93
CA GLN A 40 1.29 20.43 -5.61
C GLN A 40 -0.13 19.94 -5.95
N VAL A 41 -0.24 18.72 -6.48
CA VAL A 41 -1.51 18.04 -6.80
C VAL A 41 -1.48 16.64 -6.19
N THR A 42 -2.60 16.21 -5.63
CA THR A 42 -2.74 14.84 -5.11
C THR A 42 -4.01 14.21 -5.68
N TYR A 43 -3.87 13.02 -6.26
CA TYR A 43 -4.99 12.14 -6.58
C TYR A 43 -5.19 11.15 -5.45
N SER A 44 -6.44 10.96 -5.04
CA SER A 44 -6.85 10.03 -3.98
C SER A 44 -7.90 9.11 -4.56
N ILE A 45 -7.59 7.82 -4.65
CA ILE A 45 -8.49 6.78 -5.16
C ILE A 45 -9.01 5.96 -3.99
N ASP A 46 -10.33 5.86 -3.88
CA ASP A 46 -10.98 4.96 -2.92
C ASP A 46 -12.26 4.37 -3.54
N ILE A 47 -12.60 3.16 -3.16
CA ILE A 47 -13.83 2.52 -3.61
C ILE A 47 -15.07 3.06 -2.87
N ASP A 48 -14.87 3.62 -1.66
CA ASP A 48 -15.92 4.18 -0.84
C ASP A 48 -16.19 5.65 -1.24
N PRO A 49 -17.36 5.97 -1.81
CA PRO A 49 -17.71 7.33 -2.18
C PRO A 49 -17.77 8.32 -1.00
N THR A 50 -18.01 7.82 0.22
CA THR A 50 -18.09 8.67 1.42
C THR A 50 -16.75 9.32 1.77
N VAL A 51 -15.63 8.77 1.30
CA VAL A 51 -14.29 9.37 1.47
C VAL A 51 -14.24 10.77 0.85
N ARG A 52 -14.72 10.90 -0.39
CA ARG A 52 -14.80 12.21 -1.09
C ARG A 52 -15.73 13.18 -0.37
N GLU A 53 -16.88 12.70 0.10
CA GLU A 53 -17.87 13.54 0.79
C GLU A 53 -17.30 14.08 2.10
N ASN A 54 -16.61 13.24 2.87
CA ASN A 54 -16.08 13.58 4.19
C ASN A 54 -14.81 14.44 4.15
N LEU A 55 -13.90 14.16 3.22
CA LEU A 55 -12.57 14.77 3.18
C LEU A 55 -12.46 15.92 2.17
N GLY A 56 -13.21 15.85 1.06
CA GLY A 56 -13.14 16.82 -0.03
C GLY A 56 -13.27 18.28 0.39
N PRO A 57 -14.25 18.66 1.25
CA PRO A 57 -14.41 20.04 1.68
C PRO A 57 -13.19 20.66 2.39
N THR A 58 -12.31 19.84 2.97
CA THR A 58 -11.13 20.28 3.73
C THR A 58 -9.81 20.14 2.97
N MET A 59 -9.85 19.59 1.75
CA MET A 59 -8.65 19.24 0.98
C MET A 59 -8.72 19.73 -0.49
N PRO A 60 -8.64 21.07 -0.72
CA PRO A 60 -8.89 21.66 -2.04
C PRO A 60 -7.86 21.29 -3.12
N ASN A 61 -6.65 20.84 -2.75
CA ASN A 61 -5.63 20.38 -3.69
C ASN A 61 -5.63 18.85 -3.91
N VAL A 62 -6.72 18.18 -3.52
CA VAL A 62 -6.90 16.73 -3.72
C VAL A 62 -8.02 16.49 -4.72
N SER A 63 -7.70 15.72 -5.76
CA SER A 63 -8.68 15.16 -6.69
C SER A 63 -9.12 13.79 -6.19
N PHE A 64 -10.33 13.71 -5.64
CA PHE A 64 -10.90 12.45 -5.16
C PHE A 64 -11.57 11.69 -6.32
N LEU A 65 -11.15 10.47 -6.55
CA LEU A 65 -11.65 9.54 -7.55
C LEU A 65 -12.27 8.34 -6.84
N THR A 66 -13.51 8.00 -7.20
CA THR A 66 -14.22 6.88 -6.57
C THR A 66 -14.43 5.77 -7.58
N GLY A 67 -13.95 4.57 -7.28
CA GLY A 67 -14.12 3.40 -8.15
C GLY A 67 -12.98 2.39 -8.08
N ASP A 68 -12.91 1.52 -9.10
CA ASP A 68 -11.83 0.52 -9.23
C ASP A 68 -10.49 1.22 -9.47
N SER A 69 -9.54 0.96 -8.58
CA SER A 69 -8.21 1.57 -8.63
C SER A 69 -7.48 1.34 -9.95
N LYS A 70 -7.59 0.15 -10.53
CA LYS A 70 -6.88 -0.22 -11.76
C LYS A 70 -7.24 0.65 -12.96
N GLU A 71 -8.53 1.01 -13.09
CA GLU A 71 -9.00 1.89 -14.15
C GLU A 71 -8.58 3.33 -13.87
N LEU A 72 -8.84 3.79 -12.64
CA LEU A 72 -8.57 5.16 -12.23
C LEU A 72 -7.07 5.49 -12.17
N ILE A 73 -6.19 4.53 -11.87
CA ILE A 73 -4.74 4.71 -11.97
C ILE A 73 -4.37 5.07 -13.41
N ARG A 74 -4.87 4.32 -14.39
CA ARG A 74 -4.58 4.58 -15.82
C ARG A 74 -5.04 5.96 -16.26
N ASP A 75 -6.20 6.42 -15.78
CA ASP A 75 -6.72 7.76 -16.07
C ASP A 75 -5.78 8.83 -15.50
N VAL A 76 -5.31 8.67 -14.25
CA VAL A 76 -4.33 9.58 -13.63
C VAL A 76 -3.01 9.59 -14.42
N LEU A 77 -2.51 8.43 -14.83
CA LEU A 77 -1.27 8.33 -15.61
C LEU A 77 -1.42 8.97 -17.00
N ALA A 78 -2.58 8.81 -17.64
CA ALA A 78 -2.90 9.46 -18.92
C ALA A 78 -2.97 10.99 -18.76
N GLU A 79 -3.56 11.48 -17.68
CA GLU A 79 -3.62 12.90 -17.36
C GLU A 79 -2.21 13.48 -17.12
N CYS A 80 -1.36 12.81 -16.35
CA CYS A 80 0.03 13.21 -16.13
C CYS A 80 0.80 13.30 -17.45
N ARG A 81 0.66 12.28 -18.32
CA ARG A 81 1.28 12.28 -19.66
C ARG A 81 0.80 13.44 -20.51
N THR A 82 -0.50 13.66 -20.57
CA THR A 82 -1.10 14.73 -21.40
C THR A 82 -0.64 16.12 -20.94
N LYS A 83 -0.51 16.31 -19.63
CA LYS A 83 -0.07 17.60 -19.06
C LYS A 83 1.45 17.75 -19.02
N GLY A 84 2.22 16.70 -19.28
CA GLY A 84 3.67 16.69 -19.11
C GLY A 84 4.10 16.92 -17.65
N THR A 85 3.26 16.54 -16.67
CA THR A 85 3.56 16.70 -15.24
C THR A 85 4.03 15.37 -14.67
N PRO A 86 5.15 15.36 -13.90
CA PRO A 86 5.67 14.12 -13.34
C PRO A 86 4.82 13.61 -12.18
N LEU A 87 4.49 12.31 -12.20
CA LEU A 87 4.08 11.58 -11.01
C LEU A 87 5.37 11.23 -10.23
N ASN A 88 5.54 11.80 -9.04
CA ASN A 88 6.76 11.63 -8.25
C ASN A 88 6.58 10.71 -7.03
N PHE A 89 5.35 10.52 -6.60
CA PHE A 89 5.05 9.74 -5.41
C PHE A 89 3.75 8.95 -5.58
N ALA A 90 3.76 7.69 -5.16
CA ALA A 90 2.56 6.86 -5.02
C ALA A 90 2.57 6.14 -3.67
N LEU A 91 1.40 6.06 -3.03
CA LEU A 91 1.15 5.21 -1.86
C LEU A 91 0.08 4.18 -2.24
N VAL A 92 0.41 2.89 -2.09
CA VAL A 92 -0.52 1.76 -2.29
C VAL A 92 -0.92 1.21 -0.92
N ASP A 93 -2.16 1.45 -0.53
CA ASP A 93 -2.76 1.06 0.77
C ASP A 93 -4.25 0.68 0.62
N GLY A 94 -4.64 0.14 -0.55
CA GLY A 94 -6.02 -0.17 -0.91
C GLY A 94 -6.45 -1.58 -0.52
N ASP A 95 -6.48 -2.50 -1.48
CA ASP A 95 -6.86 -3.90 -1.26
C ASP A 95 -5.70 -4.71 -0.65
N HIS A 96 -5.89 -5.27 0.55
CA HIS A 96 -4.88 -6.07 1.26
C HIS A 96 -4.82 -7.54 0.76
N THR A 97 -5.35 -7.83 -0.42
CA THR A 97 -5.20 -9.14 -1.06
C THR A 97 -3.96 -9.20 -1.96
N CYS A 98 -3.39 -10.38 -2.13
CA CYS A 98 -2.30 -10.59 -3.07
C CYS A 98 -2.65 -10.10 -4.49
N LYS A 99 -3.88 -10.36 -4.94
CA LYS A 99 -4.35 -9.99 -6.28
C LYS A 99 -4.55 -8.49 -6.44
N GLY A 100 -5.13 -7.84 -5.43
CA GLY A 100 -5.39 -6.40 -5.46
C GLY A 100 -4.10 -5.59 -5.46
N VAL A 101 -3.21 -5.83 -4.47
CA VAL A 101 -1.91 -5.17 -4.40
C VAL A 101 -1.10 -5.34 -5.69
N LYS A 102 -1.05 -6.57 -6.22
CA LYS A 102 -0.35 -6.83 -7.49
C LYS A 102 -0.93 -6.00 -8.63
N ALA A 103 -2.24 -5.97 -8.76
CA ALA A 103 -2.91 -5.28 -9.84
C ALA A 103 -2.73 -3.75 -9.80
N ASP A 104 -2.77 -3.15 -8.60
CA ASP A 104 -2.50 -1.71 -8.42
C ASP A 104 -1.06 -1.36 -8.81
N LEU A 105 -0.09 -2.20 -8.38
CA LEU A 105 1.31 -2.01 -8.72
C LEU A 105 1.58 -2.18 -10.22
N GLU A 106 1.01 -3.21 -10.85
CA GLU A 106 1.14 -3.43 -12.30
C GLU A 106 0.55 -2.25 -13.10
N ALA A 107 -0.58 -1.68 -12.64
CA ALA A 107 -1.14 -0.49 -13.27
C ALA A 107 -0.22 0.74 -13.12
N ILE A 108 0.40 0.96 -11.95
CA ILE A 108 1.36 2.05 -11.77
C ILE A 108 2.60 1.85 -12.66
N LEU A 109 3.06 0.60 -12.84
CA LEU A 109 4.23 0.28 -13.66
C LEU A 109 4.01 0.48 -15.17
N GLU A 110 2.79 0.77 -15.62
CA GLU A 110 2.52 1.25 -16.99
C GLU A 110 3.00 2.70 -17.21
N TYR A 111 3.41 3.40 -16.13
CA TYR A 111 3.94 4.76 -16.21
C TYR A 111 5.42 4.76 -16.63
N GLU A 112 5.74 5.53 -17.65
CA GLU A 112 7.10 5.89 -18.02
C GLU A 112 7.50 7.15 -17.26
N PRO A 113 8.40 7.09 -16.29
CA PRO A 113 8.70 8.24 -15.44
C PRO A 113 9.52 9.29 -16.21
N ILE A 114 9.11 10.55 -16.12
CA ILE A 114 9.86 11.72 -16.63
C ILE A 114 10.68 12.42 -15.54
N ALA A 115 10.50 11.99 -14.31
CA ALA A 115 11.26 12.36 -13.11
C ALA A 115 11.21 11.18 -12.12
N PRO A 116 12.05 11.12 -11.07
CA PRO A 116 12.02 10.04 -10.11
C PRO A 116 10.61 9.83 -9.51
N LEU A 117 10.14 8.58 -9.52
CA LEU A 117 8.88 8.14 -8.90
C LEU A 117 9.20 7.22 -7.72
N TRP A 118 8.77 7.62 -6.54
CA TRP A 118 8.81 6.83 -5.32
C TRP A 118 7.46 6.15 -5.10
N ILE A 119 7.47 4.83 -4.95
CA ILE A 119 6.27 4.04 -4.63
C ILE A 119 6.45 3.47 -3.24
N LEU A 120 5.58 3.84 -2.30
CA LEU A 120 5.48 3.18 -1.00
C LEU A 120 4.30 2.22 -1.01
N MET A 121 4.50 1.03 -0.45
CA MET A 121 3.49 -0.03 -0.35
C MET A 121 3.29 -0.37 1.10
N HIS A 122 2.10 -0.06 1.62
CA HIS A 122 1.74 -0.28 3.03
C HIS A 122 1.44 -1.75 3.31
N ASP A 123 1.46 -2.10 4.59
CA ASP A 123 1.22 -3.47 5.08
C ASP A 123 2.11 -4.54 4.45
N SER A 124 3.37 -4.18 4.13
CA SER A 124 4.35 -5.09 3.52
C SER A 124 4.64 -6.32 4.39
N SER A 125 4.32 -6.28 5.68
CA SER A 125 4.42 -7.41 6.59
C SER A 125 3.13 -8.25 6.67
N ASN A 126 2.02 -7.80 6.08
CA ASN A 126 0.85 -8.66 5.88
C ASN A 126 1.17 -9.72 4.81
N PRO A 127 0.95 -11.03 5.08
CA PRO A 127 1.32 -12.08 4.13
C PRO A 127 0.61 -11.98 2.76
N GLY A 128 -0.60 -11.42 2.72
CA GLY A 128 -1.35 -11.15 1.48
C GLY A 128 -0.67 -10.07 0.66
N CYS A 129 -0.43 -8.91 1.27
CA CYS A 129 0.22 -7.76 0.64
C CYS A 129 1.64 -8.13 0.19
N ARG A 130 2.44 -8.75 1.08
CA ARG A 130 3.81 -9.16 0.74
C ARG A 130 3.87 -10.09 -0.47
N ARG A 131 2.97 -11.09 -0.55
CA ARG A 131 2.87 -11.95 -1.74
C ARG A 131 2.49 -11.17 -2.99
N GLY A 132 1.57 -10.20 -2.87
CA GLY A 132 1.20 -9.30 -3.96
C GLY A 132 2.41 -8.52 -4.47
N ILE A 133 3.10 -7.82 -3.59
CA ILE A 133 4.31 -7.04 -3.90
C ILE A 133 5.40 -7.92 -4.54
N SER A 134 5.68 -9.09 -3.95
CA SER A 134 6.73 -10.00 -4.44
C SER A 134 6.37 -10.69 -5.77
N SER A 135 5.10 -10.72 -6.17
CA SER A 135 4.64 -11.36 -7.40
C SER A 135 4.61 -10.44 -8.62
N VAL A 136 4.93 -9.17 -8.44
CA VAL A 136 5.06 -8.20 -9.54
C VAL A 136 6.35 -8.47 -10.32
N ASP A 137 6.30 -8.36 -11.63
CA ASP A 137 7.49 -8.44 -12.48
C ASP A 137 8.27 -7.11 -12.47
N TRP A 138 8.87 -6.81 -11.32
CA TRP A 138 9.70 -5.62 -11.14
C TRP A 138 10.89 -5.58 -12.11
N ALA A 139 11.48 -6.75 -12.40
CA ALA A 139 12.67 -6.83 -13.23
C ALA A 139 12.39 -6.55 -14.71
N GLY A 140 11.19 -6.87 -15.18
CA GLY A 140 10.74 -6.61 -16.55
C GLY A 140 10.64 -5.12 -16.88
N ASN A 141 10.30 -4.29 -15.89
CA ASN A 141 10.32 -2.83 -16.08
C ASN A 141 11.72 -2.26 -15.81
N LYS A 142 12.39 -1.78 -16.85
CA LYS A 142 13.77 -1.25 -16.76
C LYS A 142 13.86 0.12 -16.09
N HIS A 143 12.77 0.83 -15.89
CA HIS A 143 12.74 2.06 -15.11
C HIS A 143 12.81 1.80 -13.59
N VAL A 144 12.54 0.59 -13.12
CA VAL A 144 12.69 0.21 -11.71
C VAL A 144 14.15 0.05 -11.36
N HIS A 145 14.68 0.87 -10.47
CA HIS A 145 16.08 0.87 -10.05
C HIS A 145 16.31 0.25 -8.69
N ALA A 146 15.31 0.29 -7.80
CA ALA A 146 15.38 -0.32 -6.48
C ALA A 146 13.99 -0.83 -6.05
N VAL A 147 13.98 -1.94 -5.34
CA VAL A 147 12.82 -2.45 -4.59
C VAL A 147 13.34 -2.96 -3.24
N GLU A 148 12.74 -2.50 -2.15
CA GLU A 148 13.02 -2.97 -0.80
C GLU A 148 11.71 -3.39 -0.13
N LEU A 149 11.59 -4.67 0.21
CA LEU A 149 10.36 -5.23 0.79
C LEU A 149 10.19 -4.86 2.28
N ASP A 150 11.26 -4.51 2.94
CA ASP A 150 11.32 -4.23 4.37
C ASP A 150 11.86 -2.81 4.64
N PHE A 151 11.46 -1.83 3.84
CA PHE A 151 11.85 -0.42 4.02
C PHE A 151 11.52 0.10 5.42
N VAL A 152 10.36 -0.33 5.95
CA VAL A 152 10.03 -0.24 7.37
C VAL A 152 9.45 -1.59 7.79
N ALA A 153 10.00 -2.17 8.84
CA ALA A 153 9.50 -3.43 9.37
C ALA A 153 8.12 -3.25 10.02
N GLY A 154 7.24 -4.23 9.81
CA GLY A 154 5.94 -4.27 10.46
C GLY A 154 5.99 -4.84 11.87
N THR A 155 4.81 -5.12 12.42
CA THR A 155 4.64 -5.59 13.79
C THR A 155 3.71 -6.80 13.86
N LEU A 156 3.84 -7.57 14.93
CA LEU A 156 2.89 -8.64 15.26
C LEU A 156 1.81 -8.05 16.17
N ASN A 157 0.64 -7.78 15.62
CA ASN A 157 -0.46 -7.18 16.34
C ASN A 157 -1.36 -8.23 16.97
N ALA A 158 -1.63 -8.09 18.27
CA ALA A 158 -2.70 -8.80 18.94
C ALA A 158 -3.98 -7.97 18.76
N HIS A 159 -4.89 -8.39 17.91
CA HIS A 159 -6.23 -7.85 17.90
C HIS A 159 -7.05 -8.53 18.98
N GLY A 160 -7.61 -7.71 19.88
CA GLY A 160 -8.55 -7.92 20.99
C GLY A 160 -9.03 -9.30 21.44
N ASP A 161 -9.05 -10.28 20.57
CA ASP A 161 -9.49 -11.66 20.79
C ASP A 161 -8.36 -12.68 20.59
N SER A 162 -7.13 -12.37 20.99
CA SER A 162 -5.99 -13.30 20.98
C SER A 162 -5.47 -13.77 19.59
N LEU A 163 -5.94 -13.24 18.49
CA LEU A 163 -5.35 -13.50 17.17
C LEU A 163 -4.19 -12.55 16.92
N LYS A 164 -3.00 -13.14 16.78
CA LYS A 164 -1.80 -12.41 16.39
C LYS A 164 -1.68 -12.43 14.86
N GLN A 165 -1.63 -11.27 14.23
CA GLN A 165 -1.45 -11.13 12.80
C GLN A 165 -0.25 -10.22 12.51
N ALA A 166 0.50 -10.53 11.46
CA ALA A 166 1.56 -9.67 10.97
C ALA A 166 0.92 -8.55 10.13
N TRP A 167 1.11 -7.30 10.57
CA TRP A 167 0.56 -6.10 9.91
C TRP A 167 1.57 -4.97 9.90
N GLY A 168 1.24 -3.94 9.13
CA GLY A 168 2.08 -2.78 8.98
C GLY A 168 3.33 -3.06 8.16
N GLY A 169 4.31 -2.18 8.30
CA GLY A 169 5.49 -2.14 7.47
C GLY A 169 5.27 -1.39 6.16
N LEU A 170 6.36 -0.92 5.60
CA LEU A 170 6.41 -0.31 4.27
C LEU A 170 7.41 -1.06 3.42
N ALA A 171 7.01 -1.41 2.20
CA ALA A 171 7.94 -1.67 1.13
C ALA A 171 8.09 -0.40 0.27
N MET A 172 9.17 -0.31 -0.51
CA MET A 172 9.49 0.84 -1.35
C MET A 172 10.00 0.38 -2.71
N ALA A 173 9.60 1.09 -3.76
CA ALA A 173 10.24 1.01 -5.07
C ALA A 173 10.61 2.41 -5.57
N LEU A 174 11.70 2.49 -6.34
CA LEU A 174 12.15 3.70 -7.00
C LEU A 174 12.25 3.46 -8.50
N LEU A 175 11.53 4.28 -9.26
CA LEU A 175 11.62 4.34 -10.70
C LEU A 175 12.35 5.62 -11.12
N LEU A 176 13.24 5.51 -12.11
CA LEU A 176 13.93 6.65 -12.70
C LEU A 176 13.64 6.77 -14.19
N PRO A 177 13.75 7.99 -14.77
CA PRO A 177 13.63 8.20 -16.22
C PRO A 177 14.63 7.36 -17.03
N GLU A 178 15.84 7.19 -16.49
CA GLU A 178 16.90 6.43 -17.12
C GLU A 178 16.62 4.91 -17.01
N LEU A 179 16.95 4.19 -18.07
CA LEU A 179 16.81 2.74 -18.05
C LEU A 179 17.95 2.08 -17.24
N ARG A 180 17.58 1.17 -16.36
CA ARG A 180 18.53 0.37 -15.60
C ARG A 180 19.37 -0.52 -16.52
N THR A 181 20.66 -0.49 -16.31
CA THR A 181 21.66 -1.29 -17.07
C THR A 181 22.11 -2.55 -16.33
N ARG A 182 21.89 -2.61 -15.01
CA ARG A 182 22.26 -3.76 -14.17
C ARG A 182 21.02 -4.62 -13.84
N PRO A 183 21.18 -5.89 -13.50
CA PRO A 183 20.08 -6.68 -12.94
C PRO A 183 19.46 -6.00 -11.72
N LEU A 184 18.15 -6.13 -11.57
CA LEU A 184 17.47 -5.64 -10.38
C LEU A 184 17.66 -6.63 -9.23
N GLU A 185 18.11 -6.12 -8.10
CA GLU A 185 18.11 -6.87 -6.85
C GLU A 185 16.92 -6.38 -6.01
N ILE A 186 16.10 -7.33 -5.55
CA ILE A 186 15.00 -7.03 -4.64
C ILE A 186 15.51 -7.24 -3.21
N GLY A 187 15.59 -6.16 -2.47
CA GLY A 187 16.01 -6.15 -1.07
C GLY A 187 14.93 -6.68 -0.15
N ALA A 188 15.36 -7.36 0.90
CA ALA A 188 14.53 -7.82 2.01
C ALA A 188 15.35 -7.74 3.30
N SER A 189 15.71 -6.51 3.68
CA SER A 189 16.69 -6.22 4.75
C SER A 189 16.30 -6.72 6.13
N SER A 190 15.00 -6.94 6.36
CA SER A 190 14.46 -7.49 7.61
C SER A 190 13.72 -8.81 7.42
N GLU A 191 14.11 -9.62 6.41
CA GLU A 191 13.43 -10.89 6.10
C GLU A 191 13.37 -11.85 7.29
N ALA A 192 14.41 -11.89 8.11
CA ALA A 192 14.44 -12.72 9.33
C ALA A 192 13.37 -12.28 10.33
N HIS A 193 13.17 -10.98 10.50
CA HIS A 193 12.12 -10.42 11.33
C HIS A 193 10.72 -10.75 10.78
N PHE A 194 10.53 -10.57 9.47
CA PHE A 194 9.28 -10.96 8.81
C PHE A 194 8.97 -12.45 9.01
N LYS A 195 9.94 -13.35 8.76
CA LYS A 195 9.78 -14.79 8.96
C LYS A 195 9.41 -15.13 10.41
N PHE A 196 10.08 -14.49 11.38
CA PHE A 196 9.75 -14.66 12.80
C PHE A 196 8.31 -14.24 13.09
N MET A 197 7.88 -13.06 12.69
CA MET A 197 6.51 -12.59 12.88
C MET A 197 5.49 -13.52 12.22
N TYR A 198 5.72 -13.92 10.97
CA TYR A 198 4.84 -14.79 10.22
C TYR A 198 4.66 -16.14 10.90
N GLN A 199 5.77 -16.78 11.35
CA GLN A 199 5.73 -18.06 12.06
C GLN A 199 4.96 -17.99 13.38
N HIS A 200 4.95 -16.83 14.04
CA HIS A 200 4.23 -16.60 15.30
C HIS A 200 2.85 -16.00 15.11
N SER A 201 2.44 -15.73 13.87
CA SER A 201 1.12 -15.24 13.52
C SER A 201 0.10 -16.37 13.36
N ASN A 202 -1.17 -16.03 13.44
CA ASN A 202 -2.25 -16.97 13.13
C ASN A 202 -2.41 -17.24 11.62
N ASP A 203 -1.74 -16.45 10.78
CA ASP A 203 -1.72 -16.62 9.32
C ASP A 203 -0.72 -17.73 8.89
N TYR A 204 0.17 -18.16 9.80
CA TYR A 204 1.10 -19.25 9.51
C TYR A 204 0.34 -20.59 9.41
N PRO A 205 0.52 -21.35 8.32
CA PRO A 205 -0.18 -22.61 8.10
C PRO A 205 0.28 -23.68 9.10
N SER A 206 -0.49 -23.86 10.16
CA SER A 206 -0.30 -24.92 11.14
C SER A 206 -1.64 -25.54 11.50
N VAL A 207 -1.65 -26.80 11.97
CA VAL A 207 -2.86 -27.49 12.39
C VAL A 207 -3.56 -26.72 13.52
N LEU A 208 -2.78 -26.19 14.47
CA LEU A 208 -3.29 -25.41 15.60
C LEU A 208 -3.93 -24.08 15.13
N ASN A 209 -3.32 -23.40 14.18
CA ASN A 209 -3.86 -22.14 13.64
C ASN A 209 -5.11 -22.37 12.79
N SER A 210 -5.16 -23.46 12.04
CA SER A 210 -6.36 -23.86 11.30
C SER A 210 -7.53 -24.11 12.25
N VAL A 211 -7.32 -24.80 13.38
CA VAL A 211 -8.35 -25.05 14.39
C VAL A 211 -8.77 -23.73 15.07
N ARG A 212 -7.82 -22.85 15.43
CA ARG A 212 -8.11 -21.53 16.04
C ARG A 212 -8.90 -20.63 15.10
N TYR A 213 -8.54 -20.60 13.83
CA TYR A 213 -9.27 -19.84 12.81
C TYR A 213 -10.71 -20.34 12.66
N TRP A 214 -10.91 -21.67 12.57
CA TRP A 214 -12.22 -22.30 12.49
C TRP A 214 -13.10 -21.99 13.71
N THR A 215 -12.55 -22.07 14.92
CA THR A 215 -13.29 -21.76 16.15
C THR A 215 -13.64 -20.27 16.22
N HIS A 216 -12.74 -19.37 15.83
CA HIS A 216 -12.99 -17.92 15.83
C HIS A 216 -14.07 -17.50 14.85
N VAL A 217 -14.03 -18.01 13.60
CA VAL A 217 -15.05 -17.75 12.58
C VAL A 217 -16.43 -18.26 13.02
N ARG A 218 -16.47 -19.45 13.64
CA ARG A 218 -17.72 -20.00 14.19
C ARG A 218 -18.28 -19.16 15.33
N TRP A 219 -17.42 -18.64 16.22
CA TRP A 219 -17.81 -17.78 17.33
C TRP A 219 -18.35 -16.42 16.87
N LYS A 220 -17.72 -15.78 15.88
CA LYS A 220 -18.25 -14.54 15.28
C LYS A 220 -19.60 -14.76 14.58
N GLY A 221 -19.78 -15.88 13.91
CA GLY A 221 -21.07 -16.26 13.31
C GLY A 221 -22.17 -16.48 14.33
N LEU A 222 -21.86 -17.08 15.49
CA LEU A 222 -22.79 -17.26 16.59
C LEU A 222 -23.14 -15.92 17.26
N ARG A 223 -22.17 -15.06 17.57
CA ARG A 223 -22.45 -13.73 18.16
C ARG A 223 -23.31 -12.85 17.24
N ARG A 224 -23.15 -12.90 15.94
CA ARG A 224 -24.04 -12.19 14.99
C ARG A 224 -25.46 -12.72 14.99
N ARG A 225 -25.66 -14.02 15.22
CA ARG A 225 -27.02 -14.61 15.33
C ARG A 225 -27.73 -14.25 16.64
N PHE A 226 -27.00 -14.05 17.73
CA PHE A 226 -27.58 -13.68 19.03
C PHE A 226 -27.78 -12.16 19.22
N ALA A 227 -27.12 -11.31 18.41
CA ALA A 227 -27.30 -9.85 18.43
C ALA A 227 -28.63 -9.38 17.81
N TRP A 228 -29.44 -10.28 17.26
CA TRP A 228 -30.78 -10.00 16.68
C TRP A 228 -31.94 -10.44 17.60
N ILE A 229 -31.67 -10.79 18.87
CA ILE A 229 -32.69 -11.28 19.81
C ILE A 229 -32.86 -10.32 21.04
N HIS A 230 -32.36 -9.10 20.94
CA HIS A 230 -32.66 -8.03 21.93
C HIS A 230 -33.05 -6.73 21.24
#